data_dc43596baf3ee765fb68285a66fa4f88
#
_entry.id   dc43596baf3ee765fb68285a66fa4f88
#
_cell.length_a   1.000
_cell.length_b   1.000
_cell.length_c   1.000
_cell.angle_alpha   90.00
_cell.angle_beta   90.00
_cell.angle_gamma   90.00
#
_symmetry.space_group_name_H-M   'P 1'
#
loop_
_entity.id
_entity.type
_entity.pdbx_description
1 polymer ?
#
loop_
_entity_poly.entity_id
_entity_poly.type
_entity_poly.pdbx_seq_one_letter_code
_entity_poly.pdbx_strand_id
1 'polypeptide(L)'
;MVKPDLSGPANDSYFSVFSGFPLPYLYMASAVQWNEDYAVTTRHTPLVRNVKYSCSTGCDLVFIQHKADGRYPSWRAPRVGEHITAVGASPYMTTVTGQGKVYPAPFINSDEGSGERYAIHDAPMIKGMSGGPVIGSDGNIVGINVGFFSTTLNDVSFHPGLKGAQRVSIFIPYSIIQREWELMQVKLNDPHGAQYAKK
;
A
#
# COMPACT_ATOMS: atom_id res chain seq x y z
N MET A 1 16.17 6.34 8.95
CA MET A 1 15.63 5.69 10.15
C MET A 1 14.15 6.02 10.24
N VAL A 2 13.30 5.04 10.60
CA VAL A 2 11.88 5.27 10.86
C VAL A 2 11.76 6.10 12.14
N LYS A 3 10.82 7.06 12.15
CA LYS A 3 10.58 7.93 13.30
C LYS A 3 9.15 7.73 13.83
N PRO A 4 8.95 7.69 15.15
CA PRO A 4 7.61 7.75 15.73
C PRO A 4 6.96 9.09 15.40
N ASP A 5 5.67 9.06 15.11
CA ASP A 5 4.83 10.26 14.99
C ASP A 5 3.61 10.09 15.89
N LEU A 6 3.67 10.67 17.09
CA LEU A 6 2.69 10.44 18.14
C LEU A 6 1.50 11.41 18.07
N SER A 7 1.57 12.47 17.29
CA SER A 7 0.55 13.54 17.30
C SER A 7 0.42 14.29 15.97
N GLY A 8 1.12 13.84 14.94
CA GLY A 8 1.12 14.53 13.64
C GLY A 8 -0.06 14.13 12.74
N PRO A 9 -0.29 14.87 11.64
CA PRO A 9 -1.34 14.58 10.67
C PRO A 9 -1.19 13.21 10.00
N ALA A 10 -0.03 12.56 10.10
CA ALA A 10 0.18 11.20 9.64
C ALA A 10 -0.74 10.18 10.34
N ASN A 11 -1.13 10.43 11.60
CA ASN A 11 -2.04 9.56 12.32
C ASN A 11 -3.43 9.46 11.67
N ASP A 12 -3.87 10.53 11.02
CA ASP A 12 -5.19 10.61 10.39
C ASP A 12 -5.18 10.09 8.94
N SER A 13 -4.00 9.75 8.42
CA SER A 13 -3.83 9.32 7.02
C SER A 13 -4.08 7.83 6.79
N TYR A 14 -4.16 7.02 7.85
CA TYR A 14 -4.38 5.58 7.79
C TYR A 14 -5.08 5.08 9.06
N PHE A 15 -5.49 3.82 9.05
CA PHE A 15 -5.92 3.10 10.24
C PHE A 15 -5.26 1.71 10.32
N SER A 16 -5.13 1.19 11.54
CA SER A 16 -4.55 -0.14 11.76
C SER A 16 -5.56 -1.24 11.44
N VAL A 17 -5.11 -2.27 10.73
CA VAL A 17 -5.85 -3.49 10.47
C VAL A 17 -5.28 -4.61 11.32
N PHE A 18 -6.10 -5.19 12.15
CA PHE A 18 -5.73 -6.34 12.97
C PHE A 18 -6.44 -7.59 12.47
N SER A 19 -5.72 -8.70 12.46
CA SER A 19 -6.27 -9.98 12.04
C SER A 19 -5.58 -11.14 12.77
N GLY A 20 -6.17 -12.33 12.70
CA GLY A 20 -5.63 -13.55 13.30
C GLY A 20 -6.71 -14.48 13.85
N PHE A 21 -6.30 -15.72 14.10
CA PHE A 21 -7.09 -16.74 14.79
C PHE A 21 -6.14 -17.71 15.53
N PRO A 22 -6.41 -18.06 16.78
CA PRO A 22 -7.52 -17.64 17.64
C PRO A 22 -7.35 -16.23 18.24
N LEU A 23 -6.17 -15.61 18.09
CA LEU A 23 -5.89 -14.28 18.61
C LEU A 23 -6.15 -13.23 17.53
N PRO A 24 -7.14 -12.32 17.66
CA PRO A 24 -7.51 -11.36 16.63
C PRO A 24 -6.46 -10.27 16.36
N TYR A 25 -5.37 -10.25 17.14
CA TYR A 25 -4.28 -9.26 17.01
C TYR A 25 -2.94 -9.90 16.63
N LEU A 26 -2.97 -11.12 16.08
CA LEU A 26 -1.74 -11.85 15.74
C LEU A 26 -0.97 -11.18 14.59
N TYR A 27 -1.70 -10.59 13.66
CA TYR A 27 -1.15 -9.84 12.53
C TYR A 27 -1.63 -8.39 12.58
N MET A 28 -0.74 -7.49 12.21
CA MET A 28 -1.03 -6.07 12.12
C MET A 28 -0.53 -5.52 10.80
N ALA A 29 -1.36 -4.72 10.16
CA ALA A 29 -1.06 -3.97 8.95
C ALA A 29 -1.70 -2.59 9.04
N SER A 30 -1.53 -1.80 8.02
CA SER A 30 -2.16 -0.50 7.82
C SER A 30 -3.12 -0.55 6.65
N ALA A 31 -4.11 0.33 6.63
CA ALA A 31 -5.01 0.54 5.51
C ALA A 31 -5.26 2.03 5.29
N VAL A 32 -5.60 2.40 4.07
CA VAL A 32 -5.88 3.78 3.69
C VAL A 32 -7.28 3.87 3.13
N GLN A 33 -8.04 4.85 3.59
CA GLN A 33 -9.37 5.11 3.06
C GLN A 33 -9.28 5.52 1.60
N TRP A 34 -10.02 4.81 0.74
CA TRP A 34 -10.08 5.09 -0.69
C TRP A 34 -11.17 6.12 -1.01
N ASN A 35 -12.35 5.88 -0.47
CA ASN A 35 -13.52 6.77 -0.58
C ASN A 35 -14.42 6.60 0.66
N GLU A 36 -15.65 7.04 0.59
CA GLU A 36 -16.58 6.98 1.73
C GLU A 36 -16.80 5.56 2.28
N ASP A 37 -16.86 4.53 1.40
CA ASP A 37 -17.31 3.18 1.77
C ASP A 37 -16.22 2.11 1.71
N TYR A 38 -15.05 2.42 1.13
CA TYR A 38 -13.98 1.46 0.89
C TYR A 38 -12.61 1.99 1.31
N ALA A 39 -11.79 1.07 1.77
CA ALA A 39 -10.38 1.30 2.01
C ALA A 39 -9.52 0.25 1.28
N VAL A 40 -8.23 0.52 1.15
CA VAL A 40 -7.26 -0.37 0.50
C VAL A 40 -6.19 -0.80 1.49
N THR A 41 -5.74 -2.04 1.35
CA THR A 41 -4.62 -2.60 2.10
C THR A 41 -3.92 -3.70 1.28
N THR A 42 -2.86 -4.28 1.82
CA THR A 42 -2.13 -5.36 1.17
C THR A 42 -2.82 -6.71 1.35
N ARG A 43 -2.80 -7.54 0.29
CA ARG A 43 -3.35 -8.88 0.28
C ARG A 43 -2.54 -9.86 1.13
N HIS A 44 -1.22 -9.67 1.24
CA HIS A 44 -0.35 -10.56 2.02
C HIS A 44 -0.62 -10.49 3.53
N THR A 45 -1.38 -9.50 4.01
CA THR A 45 -1.84 -9.47 5.40
C THR A 45 -2.84 -10.59 5.62
N PRO A 46 -2.54 -11.62 6.42
CA PRO A 46 -3.42 -12.77 6.54
C PRO A 46 -4.75 -12.42 7.21
N LEU A 47 -5.83 -13.12 6.82
CA LEU A 47 -7.13 -13.07 7.47
C LEU A 47 -7.75 -11.66 7.58
N VAL A 48 -7.44 -10.77 6.66
CA VAL A 48 -8.10 -9.46 6.57
C VAL A 48 -9.61 -9.65 6.39
N ARG A 49 -10.40 -8.94 7.20
CA ARG A 49 -11.86 -9.03 7.18
C ARG A 49 -12.46 -8.05 6.18
N ASN A 50 -13.72 -8.32 5.80
CA ASN A 50 -14.54 -7.46 4.93
C ASN A 50 -13.91 -7.21 3.54
N VAL A 51 -13.07 -8.10 3.06
CA VAL A 51 -12.54 -8.03 1.69
C VAL A 51 -13.70 -8.16 0.70
N LYS A 52 -13.84 -7.17 -0.17
CA LYS A 52 -14.85 -7.12 -1.24
C LYS A 52 -14.26 -7.39 -2.61
N TYR A 53 -12.98 -7.08 -2.78
CA TYR A 53 -12.32 -7.27 -4.05
C TYR A 53 -10.81 -7.50 -3.84
N SER A 54 -10.26 -8.43 -4.61
CA SER A 54 -8.82 -8.66 -4.71
C SER A 54 -8.37 -8.30 -6.11
N CYS A 55 -7.16 -7.80 -6.23
CA CYS A 55 -6.55 -7.40 -7.49
C CYS A 55 -6.76 -8.44 -8.60
N SER A 56 -7.23 -8.00 -9.77
CA SER A 56 -7.61 -8.86 -10.89
C SER A 56 -6.45 -9.68 -11.45
N THR A 57 -5.25 -9.15 -11.41
CA THR A 57 -4.01 -9.80 -11.85
C THR A 57 -3.36 -10.65 -10.76
N GLY A 58 -3.92 -10.64 -9.54
CA GLY A 58 -3.34 -11.31 -8.38
C GLY A 58 -2.30 -10.46 -7.64
N CYS A 59 -2.19 -9.18 -7.93
CA CYS A 59 -1.27 -8.28 -7.22
C CYS A 59 -1.61 -8.16 -5.72
N ASP A 60 -0.71 -7.60 -4.94
CA ASP A 60 -0.80 -7.53 -3.48
C ASP A 60 -1.76 -6.43 -2.98
N LEU A 61 -2.93 -6.30 -3.60
CA LEU A 61 -3.94 -5.29 -3.31
C LEU A 61 -5.30 -5.93 -3.02
N VAL A 62 -5.96 -5.46 -1.96
CA VAL A 62 -7.36 -5.74 -1.68
C VAL A 62 -8.11 -4.46 -1.34
N PHE A 63 -9.40 -4.42 -1.75
CA PHE A 63 -10.36 -3.44 -1.25
C PHE A 63 -11.19 -4.08 -0.14
N ILE A 64 -11.30 -3.38 0.97
CA ILE A 64 -12.10 -3.76 2.12
C ILE A 64 -13.27 -2.80 2.29
N GLN A 65 -14.41 -3.31 2.71
CA GLN A 65 -15.52 -2.44 3.09
C GLN A 65 -15.22 -1.79 4.44
N HIS A 66 -15.06 -0.48 4.42
CA HIS A 66 -14.80 0.32 5.60
C HIS A 66 -15.36 1.72 5.39
N LYS A 67 -16.28 2.13 6.23
CA LYS A 67 -16.89 3.45 6.12
C LYS A 67 -15.98 4.51 6.70
N ALA A 68 -15.75 5.58 5.92
CA ALA A 68 -14.95 6.70 6.37
C ALA A 68 -15.63 7.44 7.52
N ASP A 69 -14.85 7.96 8.45
CA ASP A 69 -15.32 8.85 9.51
C ASP A 69 -15.34 10.31 9.03
N GLY A 70 -16.17 10.57 8.02
CA GLY A 70 -16.45 11.89 7.47
C GLY A 70 -15.40 12.49 6.54
N ARG A 71 -14.16 12.01 6.54
CA ARG A 71 -13.09 12.49 5.66
C ARG A 71 -12.29 11.33 5.10
N TYR A 72 -11.81 11.48 3.87
CA TYR A 72 -10.85 10.56 3.24
C TYR A 72 -9.85 11.35 2.40
N PRO A 73 -8.63 10.81 2.21
CA PRO A 73 -7.56 11.54 1.58
C PRO A 73 -7.79 11.71 0.07
N SER A 74 -7.11 12.69 -0.49
CA SER A 74 -7.00 12.83 -1.94
C SER A 74 -5.87 11.97 -2.47
N TRP A 75 -6.06 11.42 -3.67
CA TRP A 75 -5.13 10.52 -4.32
C TRP A 75 -4.63 11.06 -5.66
N ARG A 76 -3.40 10.75 -6.02
CA ARG A 76 -2.82 11.04 -7.33
C ARG A 76 -1.68 10.09 -7.72
N ALA A 77 -1.27 10.12 -8.97
CA ALA A 77 -0.09 9.38 -9.41
C ALA A 77 1.20 9.92 -8.76
N PRO A 78 2.17 9.02 -8.43
CA PRO A 78 3.49 9.42 -7.97
C PRO A 78 4.27 10.13 -9.10
N ARG A 79 5.17 11.03 -8.70
CA ARG A 79 6.14 11.69 -9.60
C ARG A 79 7.53 11.16 -9.30
N VAL A 80 8.27 10.82 -10.35
CA VAL A 80 9.67 10.38 -10.19
C VAL A 80 10.49 11.52 -9.58
N GLY A 81 11.30 11.18 -8.57
CA GLY A 81 12.15 12.12 -7.85
C GLY A 81 11.46 12.93 -6.77
N GLU A 82 10.12 12.85 -6.62
CA GLU A 82 9.44 13.57 -5.56
C GLU A 82 9.76 13.01 -4.17
N HIS A 83 9.85 13.91 -3.20
CA HIS A 83 9.94 13.53 -1.80
C HIS A 83 8.62 12.97 -1.32
N ILE A 84 8.71 11.88 -0.57
CA ILE A 84 7.55 11.20 0.02
C ILE A 84 7.77 10.91 1.51
N THR A 85 6.66 10.71 2.19
CA THR A 85 6.62 10.15 3.53
C THR A 85 5.86 8.83 3.50
N ALA A 86 6.55 7.74 3.80
CA ALA A 86 5.92 6.44 4.05
C ALA A 86 5.38 6.43 5.49
N VAL A 87 4.13 6.03 5.67
CA VAL A 87 3.46 6.06 6.97
C VAL A 87 2.83 4.69 7.25
N GLY A 88 2.66 4.36 8.50
CA GLY A 88 1.91 3.18 8.92
C GLY A 88 2.08 2.85 10.40
N ALA A 89 1.48 1.74 10.80
CA ALA A 89 1.58 1.23 12.16
C ALA A 89 2.95 0.59 12.43
N SER A 90 3.38 0.64 13.66
CA SER A 90 4.51 -0.15 14.16
C SER A 90 4.03 -1.33 15.02
N PRO A 91 4.86 -2.36 15.27
CA PRO A 91 4.54 -3.43 16.18
C PRO A 91 4.18 -2.97 17.61
N TYR A 92 4.55 -1.75 17.95
CA TYR A 92 4.22 -1.11 19.23
C TYR A 92 2.91 -0.34 19.21
N MET A 93 2.09 -0.51 18.16
CA MET A 93 0.79 0.17 17.97
C MET A 93 0.90 1.70 17.91
N THR A 94 2.05 2.21 17.49
CA THR A 94 2.30 3.64 17.29
C THR A 94 2.42 3.93 15.79
N THR A 95 2.05 5.13 15.38
CA THR A 95 2.33 5.62 14.03
C THR A 95 3.82 5.85 13.86
N VAL A 96 4.35 5.40 12.74
CA VAL A 96 5.75 5.63 12.35
C VAL A 96 5.82 6.17 10.94
N THR A 97 6.83 6.98 10.69
CA THR A 97 7.08 7.61 9.40
C THR A 97 8.50 7.37 8.93
N GLY A 98 8.66 7.24 7.62
CA GLY A 98 9.95 7.23 6.94
C GLY A 98 9.93 8.21 5.79
N GLN A 99 10.99 9.01 5.64
CA GLN A 99 11.13 9.95 4.52
C GLN A 99 12.08 9.43 3.48
N GLY A 100 11.76 9.66 2.22
CA GLY A 100 12.55 9.25 1.07
C GLY A 100 12.06 9.92 -0.20
N LYS A 101 12.42 9.36 -1.34
CA LYS A 101 11.97 9.83 -2.66
C LYS A 101 11.60 8.68 -3.57
N VAL A 102 10.78 8.96 -4.59
CA VAL A 102 10.37 8.00 -5.63
C VAL A 102 11.47 7.85 -6.67
N TYR A 103 11.77 6.60 -7.05
CA TYR A 103 12.76 6.26 -8.06
C TYR A 103 12.12 5.80 -9.37
N PRO A 104 12.78 6.03 -10.54
CA PRO A 104 12.25 5.68 -11.86
C PRO A 104 12.40 4.18 -12.22
N ALA A 105 12.59 3.33 -11.23
CA ALA A 105 12.71 1.89 -11.43
C ALA A 105 11.41 1.19 -10.99
N PRO A 106 10.80 0.34 -11.83
CA PRO A 106 9.71 -0.50 -11.40
C PRO A 106 10.23 -1.76 -10.68
N PHE A 107 9.43 -2.29 -9.79
CA PHE A 107 9.62 -3.60 -9.21
C PHE A 107 8.56 -4.56 -9.73
N ILE A 108 8.98 -5.74 -10.19
CA ILE A 108 8.09 -6.82 -10.60
C ILE A 108 8.34 -7.98 -9.64
N ASN A 109 7.31 -8.38 -8.91
CA ASN A 109 7.38 -9.54 -8.03
C ASN A 109 7.13 -10.82 -8.84
N SER A 110 8.20 -11.56 -9.15
CA SER A 110 8.10 -12.82 -9.89
C SER A 110 7.33 -13.90 -9.13
N ASP A 111 7.43 -13.91 -7.80
CA ASP A 111 6.79 -14.93 -6.95
C ASP A 111 5.26 -14.72 -6.88
N GLU A 112 4.81 -13.50 -7.09
CA GLU A 112 3.39 -13.16 -7.12
C GLU A 112 2.72 -13.57 -8.43
N GLY A 113 3.48 -13.64 -9.53
CA GLY A 113 2.97 -14.00 -10.86
C GLY A 113 2.01 -12.98 -11.47
N SER A 114 1.82 -11.83 -10.84
CA SER A 114 0.90 -10.78 -11.31
C SER A 114 1.41 -10.03 -12.53
N GLY A 115 2.73 -9.95 -12.70
CA GLY A 115 3.38 -9.12 -13.71
C GLY A 115 3.25 -7.62 -13.48
N GLU A 116 2.68 -7.19 -12.36
CA GLU A 116 2.46 -5.78 -12.04
C GLU A 116 3.77 -5.05 -11.76
N ARG A 117 3.80 -3.79 -12.19
CA ARG A 117 4.96 -2.91 -12.04
C ARG A 117 4.76 -2.00 -10.84
N TYR A 118 5.17 -2.47 -9.67
CA TYR A 118 5.17 -1.66 -8.46
C TYR A 118 6.19 -0.53 -8.55
N ALA A 119 5.96 0.52 -7.81
CA ALA A 119 6.89 1.65 -7.71
C ALA A 119 7.86 1.47 -6.55
N ILE A 120 8.99 2.17 -6.61
CA ILE A 120 10.07 2.10 -5.62
C ILE A 120 10.27 3.48 -4.98
N HIS A 121 10.49 3.47 -3.67
CA HIS A 121 11.04 4.59 -2.92
C HIS A 121 12.15 4.13 -1.97
N ASP A 122 12.95 5.04 -1.44
CA ASP A 122 14.03 4.72 -0.50
C ASP A 122 13.72 5.14 0.96
N ALA A 123 12.48 5.49 1.26
CA ALA A 123 12.05 5.71 2.64
C ALA A 123 12.20 4.43 3.47
N PRO A 124 12.71 4.51 4.70
CA PRO A 124 12.77 3.36 5.59
C PRO A 124 11.37 2.90 5.98
N MET A 125 11.21 1.57 6.01
CA MET A 125 9.98 0.90 6.42
C MET A 125 10.26 -0.15 7.49
N ILE A 126 9.24 -0.49 8.26
CA ILE A 126 9.23 -1.58 9.23
C ILE A 126 7.96 -2.41 9.09
N LYS A 127 7.92 -3.57 9.75
CA LYS A 127 6.72 -4.42 9.82
C LYS A 127 5.54 -3.64 10.42
N GLY A 128 4.36 -3.82 9.85
CA GLY A 128 3.13 -3.10 10.20
C GLY A 128 2.83 -1.92 9.27
N MET A 129 3.80 -1.38 8.56
CA MET A 129 3.59 -0.30 7.58
C MET A 129 2.95 -0.77 6.26
N SER A 130 2.92 -2.09 5.99
CA SER A 130 2.24 -2.66 4.80
C SER A 130 0.78 -2.20 4.74
N GLY A 131 0.34 -1.73 3.58
CA GLY A 131 -0.98 -1.14 3.36
C GLY A 131 -1.12 0.32 3.79
N GLY A 132 -0.15 0.88 4.51
CA GLY A 132 -0.15 2.29 4.91
C GLY A 132 0.21 3.23 3.75
N PRO A 133 -0.10 4.52 3.86
CA PRO A 133 0.04 5.46 2.76
C PRO A 133 1.49 5.82 2.45
N VAL A 134 1.74 6.05 1.17
CA VAL A 134 2.86 6.83 0.67
C VAL A 134 2.33 8.22 0.34
N ILE A 135 2.77 9.22 1.09
CA ILE A 135 2.27 10.60 0.99
C ILE A 135 3.27 11.41 0.17
N GLY A 136 2.79 12.04 -0.89
CA GLY A 136 3.57 12.94 -1.72
C GLY A 136 3.86 14.27 -1.04
N SER A 137 4.73 15.08 -1.65
CA SER A 137 5.16 16.38 -1.11
C SER A 137 4.04 17.41 -0.95
N ASP A 138 2.90 17.20 -1.60
CA ASP A 138 1.69 18.04 -1.53
C ASP A 138 0.61 17.49 -0.57
N GLY A 139 0.92 16.43 0.19
CA GLY A 139 0.00 15.80 1.14
C GLY A 139 -0.98 14.81 0.54
N ASN A 140 -1.00 14.63 -0.79
CA ASN A 140 -1.85 13.64 -1.44
C ASN A 140 -1.24 12.24 -1.31
N ILE A 141 -2.09 11.22 -1.26
CA ILE A 141 -1.64 9.83 -1.28
C ILE A 141 -1.25 9.45 -2.72
N VAL A 142 -0.07 8.86 -2.87
CA VAL A 142 0.45 8.44 -4.18
C VAL A 142 0.49 6.92 -4.35
N GLY A 143 0.22 6.19 -3.27
CA GLY A 143 0.16 4.72 -3.25
C GLY A 143 0.13 4.18 -1.84
N ILE A 144 0.20 2.84 -1.71
CA ILE A 144 0.29 2.15 -0.43
C ILE A 144 1.55 1.31 -0.31
N ASN A 145 2.17 1.32 0.85
CA ASN A 145 3.36 0.53 1.15
C ASN A 145 3.10 -0.98 1.02
N VAL A 146 4.01 -1.71 0.41
CA VAL A 146 3.96 -3.19 0.33
C VAL A 146 5.01 -3.81 1.22
N GLY A 147 6.27 -3.46 1.01
CA GLY A 147 7.37 -4.10 1.70
C GLY A 147 8.70 -3.42 1.40
N PHE A 148 9.75 -4.00 1.95
CA PHE A 148 11.11 -3.53 1.73
C PHE A 148 12.06 -4.70 1.60
N PHE A 149 13.13 -4.49 0.86
CA PHE A 149 14.25 -5.44 0.78
C PHE A 149 15.37 -4.99 1.71
N SER A 150 15.88 -5.94 2.47
CA SER A 150 17.14 -5.81 3.19
C SER A 150 18.29 -6.10 2.22
N THR A 151 18.42 -5.29 1.16
CA THR A 151 19.55 -5.40 0.24
C THR A 151 20.71 -4.59 0.78
N THR A 152 21.93 -5.14 0.66
CA THR A 152 23.14 -4.34 0.82
C THR A 152 23.20 -3.32 -0.31
N LEU A 153 23.68 -2.12 -0.02
CA LEU A 153 23.81 -1.01 -0.99
C LEU A 153 24.52 -1.44 -2.31
N ASN A 154 25.29 -2.50 -2.29
CA ASN A 154 25.99 -3.02 -3.46
C ASN A 154 25.04 -3.65 -4.49
N ASP A 155 23.95 -4.30 -4.05
CA ASP A 155 23.00 -4.96 -4.95
C ASP A 155 22.02 -3.96 -5.61
N VAL A 156 21.79 -2.83 -4.96
CA VAL A 156 20.88 -1.76 -5.46
C VAL A 156 21.55 -0.91 -6.55
N SER A 157 22.88 -0.82 -6.55
CA SER A 157 23.64 0.04 -7.46
C SER A 157 23.66 -0.43 -8.92
N PHE A 158 23.26 -1.68 -9.19
CA PHE A 158 23.30 -2.25 -10.55
C PHE A 158 22.15 -1.79 -11.45
N HIS A 159 21.03 -1.31 -10.90
CA HIS A 159 19.93 -0.82 -11.72
C HIS A 159 20.07 0.70 -11.92
N PRO A 160 20.22 1.20 -13.16
CA PRO A 160 20.44 2.63 -13.42
C PRO A 160 19.38 3.54 -12.81
N GLY A 161 18.12 3.07 -12.75
CA GLY A 161 17.00 3.79 -12.17
C GLY A 161 17.05 3.90 -10.63
N LEU A 162 17.95 3.18 -9.97
CA LEU A 162 18.11 3.20 -8.50
C LEU A 162 19.39 3.93 -8.06
N LYS A 163 20.06 4.60 -8.97
CA LYS A 163 21.28 5.36 -8.64
C LYS A 163 21.03 6.35 -7.51
N GLY A 164 21.79 6.18 -6.42
CA GLY A 164 21.69 7.02 -5.22
C GLY A 164 20.60 6.60 -4.23
N ALA A 165 19.86 5.52 -4.49
CA ALA A 165 18.93 4.97 -3.52
C ALA A 165 19.69 4.37 -2.32
N GLN A 166 19.23 4.69 -1.12
CA GLN A 166 19.80 4.14 0.12
C GLN A 166 19.16 2.82 0.52
N ARG A 167 17.97 2.52 -0.01
CA ARG A 167 17.14 1.34 0.26
C ARG A 167 16.23 1.07 -0.92
N VAL A 168 15.63 -0.12 -0.93
CA VAL A 168 14.53 -0.45 -1.83
C VAL A 168 13.31 -0.77 -0.98
N SER A 169 12.36 0.13 -1.00
CA SER A 169 11.02 -0.05 -0.46
C SER A 169 10.02 0.01 -1.61
N ILE A 170 9.01 -0.87 -1.56
CA ILE A 170 8.08 -1.09 -2.66
C ILE A 170 6.71 -0.59 -2.25
N PHE A 171 6.02 0.03 -3.19
CA PHE A 171 4.64 0.45 -3.00
C PHE A 171 3.78 0.20 -4.24
N ILE A 172 2.49 -0.02 -4.04
CA ILE A 172 1.50 -0.07 -5.10
C ILE A 172 1.13 1.38 -5.45
N PRO A 173 1.45 1.85 -6.68
CA PRO A 173 1.14 3.22 -7.06
C PRO A 173 -0.37 3.41 -7.31
N TYR A 174 -0.82 4.64 -7.15
CA TYR A 174 -2.21 5.06 -7.40
C TYR A 174 -2.79 4.51 -8.71
N SER A 175 -2.02 4.46 -9.79
CA SER A 175 -2.49 3.99 -11.09
C SER A 175 -2.99 2.54 -11.08
N ILE A 176 -2.34 1.65 -10.33
CA ILE A 176 -2.81 0.28 -10.14
C ILE A 176 -4.08 0.28 -9.29
N ILE A 177 -4.10 1.03 -8.18
CA ILE A 177 -5.26 1.08 -7.27
C ILE A 177 -6.49 1.63 -8.02
N GLN A 178 -6.34 2.69 -8.80
CA GLN A 178 -7.41 3.30 -9.59
C GLN A 178 -7.96 2.33 -10.64
N ARG A 179 -7.09 1.65 -11.37
CA ARG A 179 -7.50 0.64 -12.35
C ARG A 179 -8.32 -0.49 -11.70
N GLU A 180 -7.85 -1.00 -10.58
CA GLU A 180 -8.52 -2.09 -9.87
C GLU A 180 -9.86 -1.63 -9.24
N TRP A 181 -9.94 -0.36 -8.83
CA TRP A 181 -11.20 0.25 -8.41
C TRP A 181 -12.22 0.28 -9.54
N GLU A 182 -11.83 0.72 -10.73
CA GLU A 182 -12.69 0.75 -11.91
C GLU A 182 -13.21 -0.66 -12.27
N LEU A 183 -12.32 -1.66 -12.23
CA LEU A 183 -12.70 -3.06 -12.46
C LEU A 183 -13.66 -3.59 -11.38
N MET A 184 -13.44 -3.23 -10.13
CA MET A 184 -14.35 -3.57 -9.03
C MET A 184 -15.73 -2.96 -9.25
N GLN A 185 -15.81 -1.69 -9.66
CA GLN A 185 -17.10 -1.03 -9.92
C GLN A 185 -17.87 -1.72 -11.05
N VAL A 186 -17.20 -2.13 -12.13
CA VAL A 186 -17.83 -2.90 -13.21
C VAL A 186 -18.44 -4.20 -12.67
N LYS A 187 -17.71 -4.93 -11.82
CA LYS A 187 -18.22 -6.17 -11.20
C LYS A 187 -19.41 -5.93 -10.25
N LEU A 188 -19.40 -4.83 -9.51
CA LEU A 188 -20.50 -4.49 -8.60
C LEU A 188 -21.77 -4.08 -9.36
N ASN A 189 -21.61 -3.46 -10.53
CA ASN A 189 -22.72 -2.99 -11.37
C ASN A 189 -23.24 -4.04 -12.35
N ASP A 190 -22.55 -5.19 -12.50
CA ASP A 190 -23.00 -6.33 -13.30
C ASP A 190 -23.45 -7.51 -12.42
N PRO A 191 -24.71 -7.52 -11.94
CA PRO A 191 -25.20 -8.59 -11.08
C PRO A 191 -25.34 -9.94 -11.78
N HIS A 192 -25.21 -10.00 -13.10
CA HIS A 192 -25.32 -11.24 -13.89
C HIS A 192 -23.98 -11.87 -14.28
N GLY A 193 -22.87 -11.12 -14.25
CA GLY A 193 -21.53 -11.62 -14.57
C GLY A 193 -21.00 -12.68 -13.60
N ALA A 194 -21.50 -12.72 -12.38
CA ALA A 194 -21.07 -13.67 -11.35
C ALA A 194 -21.57 -15.13 -11.59
N GLN A 195 -22.54 -15.36 -12.48
CA GLN A 195 -23.09 -16.70 -12.76
C GLN A 195 -22.28 -17.50 -13.80
N TYR A 196 -21.45 -16.86 -14.60
CA TYR A 196 -20.69 -17.54 -15.66
C TYR A 196 -19.27 -17.95 -15.26
N ALA A 197 -18.80 -17.60 -14.06
CA ALA A 197 -17.46 -17.94 -13.57
C ALA A 197 -17.38 -19.29 -12.81
N LYS A 198 -18.48 -20.07 -12.80
CA LYS A 198 -18.51 -21.42 -12.20
C LYS A 198 -18.83 -22.45 -13.31
N LYS A 199 -17.87 -22.68 -14.18
CA LYS A 199 -17.79 -23.91 -15.00
C LYS A 199 -16.34 -24.30 -15.18
#